data_a24d9ab07b7e0a8bc86cb06164d00d18
#
_entry.id   a24d9ab07b7e0a8bc86cb06164d00d18
#
_cell.length_a   1.000
_cell.length_b   1.000
_cell.length_c   1.000
_cell.angle_alpha   90.00
_cell.angle_beta   90.00
_cell.angle_gamma   90.00
#
_symmetry.space_group_name_H-M   'P 1'
#
loop_
_entity.id
_entity.type
_entity.pdbx_description
1 polymer ?
#
loop_
_entity_poly.entity_id
_entity_poly.type
_entity_poly.pdbx_seq_one_letter_code
_entity_poly.pdbx_strand_id
1 'polypeptide(L)'
;MRLSMSDESDFKYPYLEDLEYDGKTYKVSGYAVPKWAFESNQRPTIIHFEELNRAPQFVRNAALQILLEREIGDFKFNDNVLMMASGNLGDEDGTDVEEFDSALNNRLIHVDHSLSVDEWIGDFAVDNCHQLVSSYIKAHPEQLYKTSDNSKGYATPRSWTMLSRFITRNFGKEASPRDFLPSLKRVAHSFVGNSAMKFVQYCEDMLNISIQDVINNYDGIKKDLAKYNRDKNSELIHSLKEIDISTLSEKQLNNIVKFLGGVGDDEKTAYLLWILDNVADIGNKKMKGFLLQFEDLLRTIKKINKPGEKKA
;
A
#
# COMPACT_ATOMS: atom_id res chain seq x y z
N MET A 1 -26.11 9.89 3.56
CA MET A 1 -27.12 9.21 2.70
C MET A 1 -26.49 8.99 1.34
N ARG A 2 -26.50 7.75 0.82
CA ARG A 2 -25.90 7.44 -0.47
C ARG A 2 -26.96 7.51 -1.57
N LEU A 3 -26.91 8.56 -2.36
CA LEU A 3 -27.97 8.89 -3.33
C LEU A 3 -28.03 7.91 -4.52
N SER A 4 -26.91 7.35 -4.93
CA SER A 4 -26.86 6.34 -6.01
C SER A 4 -27.64 5.06 -5.70
N MET A 5 -28.01 4.85 -4.43
CA MET A 5 -28.77 3.69 -3.93
C MET A 5 -30.15 4.06 -3.39
N SER A 6 -30.54 5.34 -3.51
CA SER A 6 -31.80 5.86 -3.02
C SER A 6 -32.83 5.93 -4.14
N ASP A 7 -34.09 5.93 -3.76
CA ASP A 7 -35.23 6.18 -4.65
C ASP A 7 -36.09 7.37 -4.18
N GLU A 8 -37.13 7.69 -4.93
CA GLU A 8 -37.98 8.86 -4.64
C GLU A 8 -38.70 8.73 -3.29
N SER A 9 -39.05 7.51 -2.88
CA SER A 9 -39.77 7.26 -1.62
C SER A 9 -38.92 7.52 -0.37
N ASP A 10 -37.59 7.56 -0.50
CA ASP A 10 -36.68 7.96 0.58
C ASP A 10 -36.80 9.45 0.93
N PHE A 11 -37.37 10.25 0.03
CA PHE A 11 -37.52 11.69 0.17
C PHE A 11 -38.97 12.15 0.35
N LYS A 12 -39.90 11.53 -0.39
CA LYS A 12 -41.32 11.94 -0.41
C LYS A 12 -42.21 10.70 -0.42
N TYR A 13 -43.08 10.59 0.55
CA TYR A 13 -44.10 9.54 0.59
C TYR A 13 -45.49 10.15 0.53
N PRO A 14 -46.26 10.00 -0.57
CA PRO A 14 -47.56 10.60 -0.68
C PRO A 14 -48.57 9.96 0.29
N TYR A 15 -49.40 10.77 0.87
CA TYR A 15 -50.57 10.31 1.64
C TYR A 15 -51.81 11.09 1.22
N LEU A 16 -53.00 10.52 1.52
CA LEU A 16 -54.28 11.14 1.31
C LEU A 16 -54.88 11.52 2.65
N GLU A 17 -55.45 12.70 2.72
CA GLU A 17 -56.23 13.15 3.89
C GLU A 17 -57.55 13.82 3.47
N ASP A 18 -58.48 13.87 4.38
CA ASP A 18 -59.77 14.60 4.21
C ASP A 18 -59.59 16.01 4.77
N LEU A 19 -59.72 17.02 3.91
CA LEU A 19 -59.69 18.42 4.28
C LEU A 19 -61.12 19.00 4.23
N GLU A 20 -61.57 19.58 5.33
CA GLU A 20 -62.84 20.30 5.35
C GLU A 20 -62.62 21.76 4.99
N TYR A 21 -63.32 22.23 3.94
CA TYR A 21 -63.30 23.61 3.52
C TYR A 21 -64.67 24.04 3.06
N ASP A 22 -65.17 25.15 3.60
CA ASP A 22 -66.48 25.74 3.26
C ASP A 22 -67.64 24.70 3.39
N GLY A 23 -67.63 23.89 4.49
CA GLY A 23 -68.63 22.89 4.80
C GLY A 23 -68.63 21.69 3.84
N LYS A 24 -67.57 21.49 3.03
CA LYS A 24 -67.41 20.35 2.14
C LYS A 24 -66.09 19.65 2.45
N THR A 25 -66.09 18.34 2.34
CA THR A 25 -64.92 17.50 2.49
C THR A 25 -64.24 17.26 1.16
N TYR A 26 -62.96 17.55 1.05
CA TYR A 26 -62.12 17.35 -0.10
C TYR A 26 -61.07 16.31 0.22
N LYS A 27 -60.80 15.35 -0.70
CA LYS A 27 -59.65 14.49 -0.59
C LYS A 27 -58.44 15.23 -1.19
N VAL A 28 -57.44 15.47 -0.36
CA VAL A 28 -56.21 16.13 -0.75
C VAL A 28 -55.03 15.17 -0.56
N SER A 29 -53.97 15.36 -1.31
CA SER A 29 -52.73 14.65 -1.15
C SER A 29 -51.67 15.52 -0.54
N GLY A 30 -50.97 15.02 0.44
CA GLY A 30 -49.77 15.61 1.02
C GLY A 30 -48.56 14.69 0.90
N TYR A 31 -47.42 15.14 1.39
CA TYR A 31 -46.23 14.32 1.47
C TYR A 31 -45.83 14.13 2.93
N ALA A 32 -45.72 12.87 3.37
CA ALA A 32 -45.20 12.54 4.68
C ALA A 32 -43.70 12.80 4.74
N VAL A 33 -43.25 13.38 5.86
CA VAL A 33 -41.83 13.68 6.09
C VAL A 33 -41.08 12.39 6.43
N PRO A 34 -39.97 12.10 5.75
CA PRO A 34 -39.12 10.96 6.13
C PRO A 34 -38.63 11.05 7.56
N LYS A 35 -38.58 9.93 8.25
CA LYS A 35 -38.14 9.87 9.66
C LYS A 35 -36.75 10.51 9.87
N TRP A 36 -35.81 10.27 8.96
CA TRP A 36 -34.47 10.83 9.03
C TRP A 36 -34.47 12.37 8.99
N ALA A 37 -35.36 12.99 8.20
CA ALA A 37 -35.48 14.43 8.11
C ALA A 37 -36.07 15.01 9.39
N PHE A 38 -37.12 14.39 9.92
CA PHE A 38 -37.71 14.79 11.20
C PHE A 38 -36.68 14.68 12.35
N GLU A 39 -35.95 13.56 12.46
CA GLU A 39 -34.95 13.34 13.50
C GLU A 39 -33.76 14.31 13.41
N SER A 40 -33.40 14.75 12.19
CA SER A 40 -32.29 15.69 12.00
C SER A 40 -32.59 17.07 12.61
N ASN A 41 -33.85 17.49 12.70
CA ASN A 41 -34.24 18.76 13.32
C ASN A 41 -34.22 18.70 14.85
N GLN A 42 -34.11 17.53 15.46
CA GLN A 42 -34.20 17.38 16.93
C GLN A 42 -32.85 17.65 17.65
N ARG A 43 -31.76 17.74 16.90
CA ARG A 43 -30.41 17.96 17.43
C ARG A 43 -29.49 18.54 16.32
N PRO A 44 -28.34 19.15 16.69
CA PRO A 44 -27.34 19.54 15.71
C PRO A 44 -26.95 18.34 14.85
N THR A 45 -27.15 18.43 13.54
CA THR A 45 -27.00 17.32 12.61
C THR A 45 -26.27 17.77 11.34
N ILE A 46 -25.41 16.92 10.80
CA ILE A 46 -24.84 17.07 9.45
C ILE A 46 -25.52 16.05 8.55
N ILE A 47 -26.18 16.54 7.50
CA ILE A 47 -26.71 15.70 6.42
C ILE A 47 -25.69 15.73 5.29
N HIS A 48 -25.12 14.55 4.98
CA HIS A 48 -24.19 14.36 3.88
C HIS A 48 -24.84 13.51 2.79
N PHE A 49 -25.04 14.11 1.62
CA PHE A 49 -25.51 13.43 0.42
C PHE A 49 -24.31 12.92 -0.39
N GLU A 50 -24.08 11.60 -0.37
CA GLU A 50 -22.96 10.97 -1.09
C GLU A 50 -23.37 10.66 -2.53
N GLU A 51 -22.42 10.84 -3.45
CA GLU A 51 -22.54 10.52 -4.87
C GLU A 51 -23.68 11.29 -5.56
N LEU A 52 -23.81 12.60 -5.27
CA LEU A 52 -24.89 13.45 -5.77
C LEU A 52 -25.02 13.42 -7.31
N ASN A 53 -23.90 13.48 -8.03
CA ASN A 53 -23.87 13.48 -9.49
C ASN A 53 -23.95 12.07 -10.14
N ARG A 54 -24.05 11.02 -9.32
CA ARG A 54 -24.36 9.63 -9.77
C ARG A 54 -25.78 9.20 -9.42
N ALA A 55 -26.50 10.06 -8.72
CA ALA A 55 -27.86 9.77 -8.33
C ALA A 55 -28.82 9.76 -9.55
N PRO A 56 -29.85 8.90 -9.55
CA PRO A 56 -30.93 9.01 -10.51
C PRO A 56 -31.51 10.43 -10.51
N GLN A 57 -31.96 10.92 -11.66
CA GLN A 57 -32.37 12.32 -11.83
C GLN A 57 -33.42 12.78 -10.80
N PHE A 58 -34.41 11.94 -10.48
CA PHE A 58 -35.43 12.26 -9.48
C PHE A 58 -34.83 12.45 -8.09
N VAL A 59 -33.97 11.53 -7.68
CA VAL A 59 -33.27 11.56 -6.37
C VAL A 59 -32.38 12.78 -6.30
N ARG A 60 -31.64 13.06 -7.36
CA ARG A 60 -30.76 14.23 -7.45
C ARG A 60 -31.54 15.53 -7.32
N ASN A 61 -32.66 15.66 -8.04
CA ASN A 61 -33.52 16.86 -7.96
C ASN A 61 -34.08 17.04 -6.55
N ALA A 62 -34.52 15.98 -5.88
CA ALA A 62 -34.99 16.03 -4.51
C ALA A 62 -33.88 16.45 -3.53
N ALA A 63 -32.69 15.89 -3.66
CA ALA A 63 -31.54 16.25 -2.83
C ALA A 63 -31.11 17.69 -3.06
N LEU A 64 -31.10 18.15 -4.33
CA LEU A 64 -30.79 19.55 -4.67
C LEU A 64 -31.82 20.52 -4.09
N GLN A 65 -33.12 20.21 -4.14
CA GLN A 65 -34.13 20.99 -3.49
C GLN A 65 -33.86 21.15 -2.00
N ILE A 66 -33.53 20.06 -1.33
CA ILE A 66 -33.20 20.07 0.10
C ILE A 66 -31.96 20.92 0.38
N LEU A 67 -30.91 20.76 -0.41
CA LEU A 67 -29.66 21.52 -0.28
C LEU A 67 -29.87 23.01 -0.44
N LEU A 68 -30.69 23.41 -1.42
CA LEU A 68 -30.88 24.82 -1.80
C LEU A 68 -31.98 25.51 -1.01
N GLU A 69 -33.09 24.83 -0.81
CA GLU A 69 -34.31 25.43 -0.21
C GLU A 69 -34.45 25.04 1.28
N ARG A 70 -33.71 24.04 1.74
CA ARG A 70 -33.77 23.53 3.12
C ARG A 70 -35.16 23.04 3.52
N GLU A 71 -35.87 22.41 2.55
CA GLU A 71 -37.23 21.92 2.79
C GLU A 71 -37.55 20.63 2.02
N ILE A 72 -38.50 19.85 2.53
CA ILE A 72 -39.11 18.67 1.88
C ILE A 72 -40.62 18.85 1.99
N GLY A 73 -41.29 19.16 0.87
CA GLY A 73 -42.70 19.52 0.91
C GLY A 73 -42.91 20.67 1.89
N ASP A 74 -43.78 20.50 2.90
CA ASP A 74 -44.07 21.52 3.90
C ASP A 74 -43.09 21.50 5.11
N PHE A 75 -42.17 20.54 5.16
CA PHE A 75 -41.22 20.40 6.25
C PHE A 75 -39.95 21.21 5.98
N LYS A 76 -39.62 22.11 6.94
CA LYS A 76 -38.43 22.97 6.88
C LYS A 76 -37.36 22.49 7.88
N PHE A 77 -36.13 22.41 7.38
CA PHE A 77 -34.97 22.15 8.23
C PHE A 77 -34.58 23.42 8.99
N ASN A 78 -34.31 23.27 10.28
CA ASN A 78 -33.85 24.38 11.11
C ASN A 78 -32.36 24.68 10.91
N ASP A 79 -31.88 25.79 11.50
CA ASP A 79 -30.51 26.26 11.34
C ASP A 79 -29.45 25.33 11.97
N ASN A 80 -29.87 24.42 12.85
CA ASN A 80 -28.96 23.44 13.46
C ASN A 80 -28.57 22.28 12.52
N VAL A 81 -29.17 22.22 11.32
CA VAL A 81 -28.87 21.19 10.33
C VAL A 81 -27.92 21.77 9.29
N LEU A 82 -26.68 21.27 9.27
CA LEU A 82 -25.73 21.55 8.19
C LEU A 82 -25.95 20.54 7.06
N MET A 83 -25.90 21.01 5.83
CA MET A 83 -26.07 20.16 4.66
C MET A 83 -24.84 20.27 3.75
N MET A 84 -24.38 19.12 3.27
CA MET A 84 -23.28 19.02 2.31
C MET A 84 -23.53 17.87 1.35
N ALA A 85 -22.89 17.92 0.21
CA ALA A 85 -22.88 16.81 -0.74
C ALA A 85 -21.45 16.48 -1.20
N SER A 86 -21.26 15.27 -1.65
CA SER A 86 -20.04 14.86 -2.36
C SER A 86 -20.41 14.26 -3.71
N GLY A 87 -19.53 14.46 -4.68
CA GLY A 87 -19.64 13.90 -6.02
C GLY A 87 -18.28 13.49 -6.54
N ASN A 88 -18.26 12.83 -7.68
CA ASN A 88 -17.04 12.46 -8.39
C ASN A 88 -16.71 13.55 -9.43
N LEU A 89 -15.45 13.59 -9.88
CA LEU A 89 -14.97 14.61 -10.84
C LEU A 89 -15.31 14.28 -12.30
N GLY A 90 -15.90 13.11 -12.58
CA GLY A 90 -16.27 12.72 -13.93
C GLY A 90 -15.07 12.21 -14.73
N ASP A 91 -14.85 12.81 -15.91
CA ASP A 91 -13.77 12.42 -16.81
C ASP A 91 -12.38 12.50 -16.15
N GLU A 92 -12.19 13.42 -15.19
CA GLU A 92 -10.92 13.62 -14.49
C GLU A 92 -10.56 12.43 -13.60
N ASP A 93 -11.53 11.75 -13.01
CA ASP A 93 -11.34 10.56 -12.17
C ASP A 93 -11.80 9.26 -12.84
N GLY A 94 -12.21 9.32 -14.11
CA GLY A 94 -12.66 8.19 -14.91
C GLY A 94 -14.01 7.63 -14.47
N THR A 95 -14.86 8.44 -13.84
CA THR A 95 -16.21 8.04 -13.43
C THR A 95 -17.26 8.59 -14.42
N ASP A 96 -18.29 7.78 -14.69
CA ASP A 96 -19.43 8.21 -15.45
C ASP A 96 -20.40 8.97 -14.52
N VAL A 97 -20.51 10.28 -14.72
CA VAL A 97 -21.34 11.18 -13.92
C VAL A 97 -22.07 12.17 -14.83
N GLU A 98 -23.21 12.66 -14.36
CA GLU A 98 -23.88 13.78 -15.03
C GLU A 98 -23.32 15.11 -14.51
N GLU A 99 -22.93 15.97 -15.42
CA GLU A 99 -22.53 17.35 -15.11
C GLU A 99 -23.72 18.19 -14.65
N PHE A 100 -23.46 19.07 -13.69
CA PHE A 100 -24.44 20.06 -13.28
C PHE A 100 -24.44 21.23 -14.27
N ASP A 101 -25.62 21.74 -14.56
CA ASP A 101 -25.73 22.94 -15.35
C ASP A 101 -25.17 24.19 -14.63
N SER A 102 -24.94 25.27 -15.37
CA SER A 102 -24.36 26.48 -14.82
C SER A 102 -25.22 27.14 -13.72
N ALA A 103 -26.54 26.96 -13.76
CA ALA A 103 -27.44 27.50 -12.75
C ALA A 103 -27.32 26.82 -11.41
N LEU A 104 -27.14 25.48 -11.42
CA LEU A 104 -26.89 24.68 -10.22
C LEU A 104 -25.49 24.94 -9.68
N ASN A 105 -24.48 24.99 -10.55
CA ASN A 105 -23.10 25.25 -10.14
C ASN A 105 -22.98 26.61 -9.41
N ASN A 106 -23.72 27.63 -9.83
CA ASN A 106 -23.72 28.96 -9.18
C ASN A 106 -24.43 29.02 -7.81
N ARG A 107 -25.17 27.98 -7.44
CA ARG A 107 -25.91 27.91 -6.17
C ARG A 107 -25.20 27.07 -5.10
N LEU A 108 -24.13 26.37 -5.47
CA LEU A 108 -23.34 25.50 -4.57
C LEU A 108 -21.96 26.12 -4.38
N ILE A 109 -21.41 25.92 -3.20
CA ILE A 109 -19.99 26.20 -2.93
C ILE A 109 -19.22 24.91 -3.23
N HIS A 110 -18.38 24.96 -4.26
CA HIS A 110 -17.56 23.84 -4.68
C HIS A 110 -16.24 23.85 -3.95
N VAL A 111 -15.85 22.69 -3.42
CA VAL A 111 -14.56 22.47 -2.76
C VAL A 111 -13.95 21.22 -3.36
N ASP A 112 -12.87 21.37 -4.10
CA ASP A 112 -12.11 20.25 -4.62
C ASP A 112 -11.28 19.64 -3.49
N HIS A 113 -11.41 18.35 -3.30
CA HIS A 113 -10.66 17.60 -2.31
C HIS A 113 -9.68 16.66 -3.01
N SER A 114 -8.39 16.96 -2.90
CA SER A 114 -7.31 16.10 -3.33
C SER A 114 -6.57 15.57 -2.10
N LEU A 115 -6.42 14.26 -2.01
CA LEU A 115 -5.69 13.62 -0.92
C LEU A 115 -4.20 13.55 -1.29
N SER A 116 -3.35 14.22 -0.53
CA SER A 116 -1.90 14.07 -0.64
C SER A 116 -1.42 12.76 -0.02
N VAL A 117 -0.24 12.29 -0.45
CA VAL A 117 0.36 11.07 0.11
C VAL A 117 0.69 11.25 1.59
N ASP A 118 1.19 12.42 1.98
CA ASP A 118 1.58 12.71 3.37
C ASP A 118 0.35 12.72 4.29
N GLU A 119 -0.77 13.32 3.86
CA GLU A 119 -2.04 13.27 4.59
C GLU A 119 -2.56 11.84 4.72
N TRP A 120 -2.56 11.07 3.61
CA TRP A 120 -3.01 9.68 3.68
C TRP A 120 -2.17 8.85 4.63
N ILE A 121 -0.85 9.02 4.62
CA ILE A 121 0.06 8.29 5.52
C ILE A 121 -0.16 8.75 6.96
N GLY A 122 -0.09 10.08 7.23
CA GLY A 122 -0.11 10.63 8.58
C GLY A 122 -1.45 10.48 9.29
N ASP A 123 -2.54 10.78 8.58
CA ASP A 123 -3.88 10.84 9.19
C ASP A 123 -4.61 9.50 9.16
N PHE A 124 -4.18 8.57 8.30
CA PHE A 124 -4.93 7.33 8.11
C PHE A 124 -4.06 6.07 8.11
N ALA A 125 -3.04 5.98 7.24
CA ALA A 125 -2.38 4.70 6.96
C ALA A 125 -1.54 4.19 8.13
N VAL A 126 -0.94 5.06 8.93
CA VAL A 126 -0.14 4.69 10.11
C VAL A 126 -0.94 3.82 11.08
N ASP A 127 -2.20 4.16 11.32
CA ASP A 127 -3.05 3.44 12.26
C ASP A 127 -3.83 2.29 11.62
N ASN A 128 -4.16 2.42 10.34
CA ASN A 128 -5.14 1.57 9.66
C ASN A 128 -4.54 0.60 8.63
N CYS A 129 -3.26 0.77 8.26
CA CYS A 129 -2.61 -0.07 7.27
C CYS A 129 -1.46 -0.89 7.86
N HIS A 130 -1.14 -1.99 7.19
CA HIS A 130 0.06 -2.75 7.47
C HIS A 130 1.30 -1.90 7.16
N GLN A 131 2.30 -1.91 8.04
CA GLN A 131 3.48 -1.06 7.95
C GLN A 131 4.19 -1.14 6.58
N LEU A 132 4.26 -2.32 5.98
CA LEU A 132 4.90 -2.49 4.67
C LEU A 132 4.16 -1.76 3.54
N VAL A 133 2.83 -1.67 3.61
CA VAL A 133 2.05 -0.93 2.61
C VAL A 133 2.28 0.57 2.77
N SER A 134 2.21 1.10 3.99
CA SER A 134 2.47 2.52 4.24
C SER A 134 3.91 2.91 3.92
N SER A 135 4.91 2.06 4.26
CA SER A 135 6.32 2.29 3.93
C SER A 135 6.57 2.25 2.42
N TYR A 136 5.93 1.33 1.70
CA TYR A 136 6.02 1.27 0.25
C TYR A 136 5.48 2.53 -0.41
N ILE A 137 4.29 2.99 -0.01
CA ILE A 137 3.68 4.21 -0.56
C ILE A 137 4.50 5.45 -0.21
N LYS A 138 5.09 5.49 0.99
CA LYS A 138 6.00 6.57 1.38
C LYS A 138 7.25 6.63 0.50
N ALA A 139 7.81 5.48 0.14
CA ALA A 139 8.97 5.37 -0.76
C ALA A 139 8.60 5.61 -2.24
N HIS A 140 7.35 5.35 -2.63
CA HIS A 140 6.84 5.42 -3.99
C HIS A 140 5.50 6.18 -4.05
N PRO A 141 5.49 7.50 -3.80
CA PRO A 141 4.28 8.32 -3.71
C PRO A 141 3.37 8.20 -4.95
N GLU A 142 3.97 8.08 -6.12
CA GLU A 142 3.28 7.92 -7.41
C GLU A 142 2.49 6.62 -7.53
N GLN A 143 2.65 5.68 -6.60
CA GLN A 143 1.90 4.42 -6.58
C GLN A 143 0.61 4.51 -5.76
N LEU A 144 0.38 5.58 -4.99
CA LEU A 144 -0.83 5.73 -4.19
C LEU A 144 -2.07 5.79 -5.07
N TYR A 145 -1.98 6.55 -6.17
CA TYR A 145 -3.07 6.74 -7.11
C TYR A 145 -2.58 6.53 -8.55
N LYS A 146 -3.19 5.58 -9.24
CA LYS A 146 -2.98 5.36 -10.67
C LYS A 146 -4.30 5.09 -11.35
N THR A 147 -4.60 5.88 -12.37
CA THR A 147 -5.74 5.63 -13.23
C THR A 147 -5.61 4.28 -13.93
N SER A 148 -6.75 3.67 -14.22
CA SER A 148 -6.83 2.38 -14.86
C SER A 148 -6.32 2.44 -16.30
N ASP A 149 -5.43 1.52 -16.63
CA ASP A 149 -5.00 1.19 -17.99
C ASP A 149 -5.68 -0.09 -18.51
N ASN A 150 -7.01 -0.20 -18.37
CA ASN A 150 -7.85 -1.36 -18.68
C ASN A 150 -7.70 -2.57 -17.73
N SER A 151 -7.04 -2.44 -16.59
CA SER A 151 -7.04 -3.49 -15.57
C SER A 151 -8.33 -3.45 -14.73
N LYS A 152 -8.83 -4.62 -14.28
CA LYS A 152 -10.03 -4.72 -13.43
C LYS A 152 -9.82 -4.09 -12.04
N GLY A 153 -8.58 -3.91 -11.61
CA GLY A 153 -8.21 -3.21 -10.38
C GLY A 153 -7.16 -2.16 -10.69
N TYR A 154 -7.14 -1.08 -9.94
CA TYR A 154 -6.15 -0.02 -10.04
C TYR A 154 -5.81 0.56 -8.67
N ALA A 155 -4.64 1.18 -8.58
CA ALA A 155 -4.13 1.69 -7.33
C ALA A 155 -4.88 2.95 -6.89
N THR A 156 -5.47 2.89 -5.71
CA THR A 156 -6.09 4.01 -5.00
C THR A 156 -5.83 3.87 -3.50
N PRO A 157 -5.99 4.92 -2.69
CA PRO A 157 -5.93 4.81 -1.23
C PRO A 157 -6.83 3.71 -0.68
N ARG A 158 -8.03 3.56 -1.26
CA ARG A 158 -8.99 2.50 -0.89
C ARG A 158 -8.47 1.11 -1.23
N SER A 159 -7.97 0.89 -2.43
CA SER A 159 -7.48 -0.43 -2.87
C SER A 159 -6.21 -0.85 -2.11
N TRP A 160 -5.30 0.07 -1.82
CA TRP A 160 -4.16 -0.17 -0.93
C TRP A 160 -4.58 -0.51 0.49
N THR A 161 -5.59 0.18 1.03
CA THR A 161 -6.17 -0.16 2.33
C THR A 161 -6.79 -1.56 2.33
N MET A 162 -7.48 -1.95 1.25
CA MET A 162 -8.04 -3.31 1.12
C MET A 162 -6.95 -4.38 1.07
N LEU A 163 -5.88 -4.15 0.30
CA LEU A 163 -4.73 -5.05 0.26
C LEU A 163 -4.06 -5.17 1.63
N SER A 164 -3.86 -4.04 2.31
CA SER A 164 -3.33 -3.99 3.66
C SER A 164 -4.19 -4.79 4.66
N ARG A 165 -5.51 -4.63 4.61
CA ARG A 165 -6.45 -5.41 5.43
C ARG A 165 -6.40 -6.89 5.12
N PHE A 166 -6.22 -7.27 3.85
CA PHE A 166 -6.01 -8.66 3.46
C PHE A 166 -4.76 -9.24 4.15
N ILE A 167 -3.64 -8.53 4.10
CA ILE A 167 -2.40 -8.96 4.77
C ILE A 167 -2.63 -9.09 6.28
N THR A 168 -3.14 -8.05 6.92
CA THR A 168 -3.32 -8.01 8.37
C THR A 168 -4.28 -9.08 8.89
N ARG A 169 -5.38 -9.32 8.19
CA ARG A 169 -6.40 -10.31 8.62
C ARG A 169 -5.94 -11.76 8.46
N ASN A 170 -5.16 -12.06 7.42
CA ASN A 170 -4.77 -13.43 7.13
C ASN A 170 -3.42 -13.82 7.77
N PHE A 171 -2.54 -12.84 8.03
CA PHE A 171 -1.17 -13.10 8.47
C PHE A 171 -0.79 -12.37 9.76
N GLY A 172 -1.56 -11.38 10.18
CA GLY A 172 -1.29 -10.56 11.37
C GLY A 172 -0.73 -9.17 11.04
N LYS A 173 -0.83 -8.26 12.01
CA LYS A 173 -0.36 -6.87 11.86
C LYS A 173 1.17 -6.78 11.75
N GLU A 174 1.88 -7.69 12.41
CA GLU A 174 3.34 -7.77 12.47
C GLU A 174 3.93 -8.79 11.48
N ALA A 175 3.12 -9.28 10.52
CA ALA A 175 3.57 -10.27 9.55
C ALA A 175 4.73 -9.74 8.70
N SER A 176 5.73 -10.58 8.50
CA SER A 176 6.84 -10.28 7.60
C SER A 176 6.48 -10.62 6.14
N PRO A 177 7.17 -10.04 5.13
CA PRO A 177 6.98 -10.45 3.74
C PRO A 177 7.06 -11.96 3.54
N ARG A 178 7.89 -12.65 4.30
CA ARG A 178 8.04 -14.12 4.23
C ARG A 178 6.73 -14.86 4.44
N ASP A 179 5.88 -14.36 5.33
CA ASP A 179 4.65 -15.02 5.72
C ASP A 179 3.57 -14.94 4.64
N PHE A 180 3.50 -13.80 3.93
CA PHE A 180 2.40 -13.52 3.02
C PHE A 180 2.78 -13.42 1.53
N LEU A 181 4.05 -13.36 1.17
CA LEU A 181 4.50 -13.14 -0.22
C LEU A 181 3.93 -14.18 -1.22
N PRO A 182 3.86 -15.49 -0.90
CA PRO A 182 3.26 -16.46 -1.81
C PRO A 182 1.79 -16.19 -2.12
N SER A 183 1.03 -15.71 -1.11
CA SER A 183 -0.37 -15.32 -1.28
C SER A 183 -0.49 -13.96 -1.98
N LEU A 184 0.37 -13.00 -1.62
CA LEU A 184 0.43 -11.68 -2.22
C LEU A 184 0.63 -11.75 -3.75
N LYS A 185 1.55 -12.58 -4.23
CA LYS A 185 1.81 -12.81 -5.66
C LYS A 185 0.56 -13.24 -6.44
N ARG A 186 -0.37 -13.93 -5.79
CA ARG A 186 -1.60 -14.43 -6.42
C ARG A 186 -2.71 -13.39 -6.45
N VAL A 187 -2.79 -12.53 -5.42
CA VAL A 187 -3.98 -11.69 -5.23
C VAL A 187 -3.72 -10.19 -5.37
N ALA A 188 -2.48 -9.70 -5.25
CA ALA A 188 -2.19 -8.27 -5.22
C ALA A 188 -2.72 -7.53 -6.46
N HIS A 189 -2.61 -8.15 -7.65
CA HIS A 189 -3.13 -7.58 -8.88
C HIS A 189 -4.64 -7.32 -8.85
N SER A 190 -5.42 -8.17 -8.15
CA SER A 190 -6.87 -7.99 -8.00
C SER A 190 -7.24 -6.77 -7.15
N PHE A 191 -6.32 -6.28 -6.30
CA PHE A 191 -6.52 -5.09 -5.49
C PHE A 191 -6.00 -3.83 -6.17
N VAL A 192 -4.73 -3.82 -6.57
CA VAL A 192 -4.00 -2.62 -6.98
C VAL A 192 -3.52 -2.66 -8.44
N GLY A 193 -4.05 -3.58 -9.25
CA GLY A 193 -3.73 -3.69 -10.67
C GLY A 193 -2.22 -3.81 -10.93
N ASN A 194 -1.72 -3.11 -11.94
CA ASN A 194 -0.32 -3.17 -12.35
C ASN A 194 0.68 -2.68 -11.29
N SER A 195 0.23 -1.90 -10.30
CA SER A 195 1.07 -1.50 -9.16
C SER A 195 1.48 -2.68 -8.27
N ALA A 196 0.76 -3.82 -8.38
CA ALA A 196 1.05 -5.04 -7.64
C ALA A 196 2.46 -5.58 -7.91
N MET A 197 2.93 -5.53 -9.16
CA MET A 197 4.27 -6.04 -9.51
C MET A 197 5.37 -5.33 -8.74
N LYS A 198 5.30 -3.99 -8.69
CA LYS A 198 6.30 -3.19 -7.97
C LYS A 198 6.24 -3.42 -6.46
N PHE A 199 5.04 -3.56 -5.89
CA PHE A 199 4.88 -3.85 -4.47
C PHE A 199 5.37 -5.25 -4.10
N VAL A 200 5.08 -6.26 -4.93
CA VAL A 200 5.60 -7.62 -4.75
C VAL A 200 7.12 -7.61 -4.80
N GLN A 201 7.72 -6.92 -5.79
CA GLN A 201 9.17 -6.79 -5.89
C GLN A 201 9.77 -6.10 -4.65
N TYR A 202 9.16 -5.01 -4.18
CA TYR A 202 9.58 -4.34 -2.95
C TYR A 202 9.57 -5.29 -1.72
N CYS A 203 8.53 -6.14 -1.60
CA CYS A 203 8.47 -7.15 -0.55
C CYS A 203 9.54 -8.26 -0.74
N GLU A 204 9.86 -8.63 -1.97
CA GLU A 204 10.96 -9.58 -2.27
C GLU A 204 12.32 -9.01 -1.90
N ASP A 205 12.55 -7.74 -2.24
CA ASP A 205 13.82 -7.06 -1.95
C ASP A 205 14.06 -6.95 -0.43
N MET A 206 12.98 -6.77 0.35
CA MET A 206 13.06 -6.80 1.82
C MET A 206 13.42 -8.19 2.39
N LEU A 207 13.23 -9.26 1.62
CA LEU A 207 13.65 -10.60 2.01
C LEU A 207 15.08 -10.92 1.58
N ASN A 208 15.68 -10.08 0.74
CA ASN A 208 17.06 -10.27 0.34
C ASN A 208 17.98 -10.01 1.52
N ILE A 209 18.75 -11.02 1.86
CA ILE A 209 19.77 -10.94 2.89
C ILE A 209 20.90 -10.06 2.34
N SER A 210 21.22 -9.01 3.05
CA SER A 210 22.38 -8.18 2.73
C SER A 210 23.67 -8.80 3.25
N ILE A 211 24.82 -8.41 2.70
CA ILE A 211 26.10 -8.85 3.24
C ILE A 211 26.34 -8.34 4.67
N GLN A 212 25.76 -7.23 5.06
CA GLN A 212 25.81 -6.72 6.44
C GLN A 212 25.04 -7.66 7.40
N ASP A 213 23.92 -8.25 6.96
CA ASP A 213 23.19 -9.23 7.76
C ASP A 213 24.04 -10.50 7.96
N VAL A 214 24.76 -10.94 6.91
CA VAL A 214 25.70 -12.07 6.99
C VAL A 214 26.79 -11.77 8.02
N ILE A 215 27.41 -10.61 7.93
CA ILE A 215 28.50 -10.19 8.82
C ILE A 215 28.04 -10.09 10.27
N ASN A 216 26.86 -9.53 10.52
CA ASN A 216 26.40 -9.22 11.86
C ASN A 216 25.61 -10.35 12.53
N ASN A 217 24.86 -11.17 11.77
CA ASN A 217 23.89 -12.13 12.30
C ASN A 217 23.77 -13.44 11.48
N TYR A 218 24.88 -14.05 11.07
CA TYR A 218 24.86 -15.27 10.26
C TYR A 218 23.98 -16.38 10.86
N ASP A 219 24.10 -16.64 12.16
CA ASP A 219 23.37 -17.76 12.81
C ASP A 219 21.85 -17.54 12.77
N GLY A 220 21.37 -16.28 12.78
CA GLY A 220 19.96 -15.95 12.67
C GLY A 220 19.38 -16.15 11.27
N ILE A 221 20.22 -16.04 10.23
CA ILE A 221 19.79 -16.05 8.82
C ILE A 221 20.25 -17.28 8.04
N LYS A 222 21.03 -18.18 8.63
CA LYS A 222 21.63 -19.36 7.95
C LYS A 222 20.61 -20.25 7.25
N LYS A 223 19.40 -20.39 7.80
CA LYS A 223 18.33 -21.19 7.19
C LYS A 223 17.82 -20.58 5.87
N ASP A 224 17.87 -19.27 5.75
CA ASP A 224 17.41 -18.54 4.57
C ASP A 224 18.53 -18.43 3.54
N LEU A 225 19.76 -18.23 3.98
CA LEU A 225 20.95 -18.34 3.13
C LEU A 225 21.05 -19.71 2.44
N ALA A 226 20.68 -20.79 3.13
CA ALA A 226 20.66 -22.14 2.56
C ALA A 226 19.68 -22.31 1.38
N LYS A 227 18.74 -21.36 1.18
CA LYS A 227 17.81 -21.34 0.05
C LYS A 227 18.34 -20.54 -1.14
N TYR A 228 19.47 -19.85 -0.99
CA TYR A 228 20.06 -19.04 -2.04
C TYR A 228 20.69 -19.93 -3.11
N ASN A 229 20.42 -19.56 -4.37
CA ASN A 229 21.10 -20.17 -5.51
C ASN A 229 22.51 -19.57 -5.70
N ARG A 230 23.22 -20.08 -6.68
CA ARG A 230 24.58 -19.64 -7.01
C ARG A 230 24.66 -18.14 -7.32
N ASP A 231 23.70 -17.60 -8.07
CA ASP A 231 23.70 -16.20 -8.48
C ASP A 231 23.59 -15.25 -7.27
N LYS A 232 22.67 -15.53 -6.35
CA LYS A 232 22.50 -14.74 -5.10
C LYS A 232 23.73 -14.83 -4.18
N ASN A 233 24.36 -16.01 -4.10
CA ASN A 233 25.61 -16.15 -3.35
C ASN A 233 26.75 -15.35 -3.99
N SER A 234 26.82 -15.32 -5.33
CA SER A 234 27.81 -14.52 -6.06
C SER A 234 27.60 -13.01 -5.85
N GLU A 235 26.35 -12.53 -5.80
CA GLU A 235 26.02 -11.12 -5.45
C GLU A 235 26.50 -10.76 -4.06
N LEU A 236 26.27 -11.63 -3.07
CA LEU A 236 26.74 -11.42 -1.69
C LEU A 236 28.27 -11.39 -1.61
N ILE A 237 28.95 -12.26 -2.35
CA ILE A 237 30.42 -12.27 -2.42
C ILE A 237 30.94 -11.01 -3.10
N HIS A 238 30.26 -10.53 -4.14
CA HIS A 238 30.62 -9.27 -4.78
C HIS A 238 30.52 -8.11 -3.79
N SER A 239 29.41 -8.01 -3.07
CA SER A 239 29.23 -7.00 -2.02
C SER A 239 30.24 -7.15 -0.87
N LEU A 240 30.69 -8.37 -0.58
CA LEU A 240 31.72 -8.61 0.43
C LEU A 240 33.11 -8.04 0.02
N LYS A 241 33.41 -7.95 -1.26
CA LYS A 241 34.64 -7.33 -1.80
C LYS A 241 34.70 -5.81 -1.57
N GLU A 242 33.53 -5.16 -1.40
CA GLU A 242 33.45 -3.72 -1.12
C GLU A 242 33.71 -3.38 0.34
N ILE A 243 33.80 -4.39 1.23
CA ILE A 243 33.95 -4.21 2.67
C ILE A 243 35.43 -4.38 3.04
N ASP A 244 35.97 -3.43 3.78
CA ASP A 244 37.29 -3.57 4.40
C ASP A 244 37.22 -4.54 5.57
N ILE A 245 37.51 -5.83 5.25
CA ILE A 245 37.47 -6.93 6.23
C ILE A 245 38.52 -6.81 7.33
N SER A 246 39.55 -5.98 7.16
CA SER A 246 40.58 -5.76 8.18
C SER A 246 40.04 -5.01 9.41
N THR A 247 38.99 -4.20 9.22
CA THR A 247 38.30 -3.43 10.26
C THR A 247 37.32 -4.25 11.09
N LEU A 248 36.86 -5.40 10.58
CA LEU A 248 35.83 -6.23 11.22
C LEU A 248 36.33 -6.89 12.51
N SER A 249 35.45 -7.14 13.46
CA SER A 249 35.70 -7.90 14.68
C SER A 249 35.94 -9.38 14.38
N GLU A 250 36.54 -10.14 15.30
CA GLU A 250 36.73 -11.60 15.16
C GLU A 250 35.39 -12.34 14.99
N LYS A 251 34.33 -11.91 15.70
CA LYS A 251 32.99 -12.47 15.56
C LYS A 251 32.44 -12.29 14.14
N GLN A 252 32.62 -11.12 13.56
CA GLN A 252 32.18 -10.80 12.20
C GLN A 252 32.97 -11.59 11.17
N LEU A 253 34.27 -11.71 11.32
CA LEU A 253 35.11 -12.56 10.45
C LEU A 253 34.69 -14.02 10.52
N ASN A 254 34.36 -14.53 11.72
CA ASN A 254 33.89 -15.89 11.89
C ASN A 254 32.53 -16.13 11.18
N ASN A 255 31.64 -15.13 11.18
CA ASN A 255 30.39 -15.18 10.41
C ASN A 255 30.64 -15.27 8.89
N ILE A 256 31.64 -14.54 8.39
CA ILE A 256 32.06 -14.63 6.98
C ILE A 256 32.62 -16.03 6.68
N VAL A 257 33.44 -16.61 7.56
CA VAL A 257 33.96 -17.98 7.41
C VAL A 257 32.81 -19.00 7.29
N LYS A 258 31.83 -18.89 8.18
CA LYS A 258 30.63 -19.76 8.16
C LYS A 258 29.85 -19.60 6.85
N PHE A 259 29.66 -18.37 6.36
CA PHE A 259 29.00 -18.08 5.10
C PHE A 259 29.76 -18.72 3.91
N LEU A 260 31.05 -18.46 3.82
CA LEU A 260 31.89 -19.03 2.78
C LEU A 260 31.97 -20.57 2.85
N GLY A 261 31.81 -21.15 4.04
CA GLY A 261 31.67 -22.59 4.21
C GLY A 261 30.45 -23.21 3.51
N GLY A 262 29.38 -22.43 3.32
CA GLY A 262 28.16 -22.84 2.63
C GLY A 262 28.09 -22.49 1.14
N VAL A 263 29.13 -21.81 0.60
CA VAL A 263 29.18 -21.39 -0.81
C VAL A 263 30.04 -22.38 -1.62
N GLY A 264 29.85 -22.42 -2.94
CA GLY A 264 30.62 -23.27 -3.84
C GLY A 264 32.12 -22.99 -3.81
N ASP A 265 32.94 -24.00 -4.11
CA ASP A 265 34.40 -23.90 -4.02
C ASP A 265 34.97 -22.89 -5.05
N ASP A 266 34.34 -22.72 -6.21
CA ASP A 266 34.77 -21.77 -7.22
C ASP A 266 34.63 -20.31 -6.74
N GLU A 267 33.47 -19.96 -6.19
CA GLU A 267 33.19 -18.63 -5.65
C GLU A 267 34.06 -18.32 -4.43
N LYS A 268 34.24 -19.30 -3.55
CA LYS A 268 35.11 -19.23 -2.38
C LYS A 268 36.55 -18.97 -2.80
N THR A 269 37.04 -19.74 -3.78
CA THR A 269 38.39 -19.59 -4.34
C THR A 269 38.59 -18.22 -4.95
N ALA A 270 37.64 -17.74 -5.76
CA ALA A 270 37.69 -16.43 -6.38
C ALA A 270 37.76 -15.29 -5.35
N TYR A 271 37.02 -15.42 -4.23
CA TYR A 271 37.05 -14.42 -3.17
C TYR A 271 38.40 -14.46 -2.39
N LEU A 272 38.91 -15.63 -2.07
CA LEU A 272 40.19 -15.76 -1.37
C LEU A 272 41.36 -15.25 -2.20
N LEU A 273 41.38 -15.50 -3.51
CA LEU A 273 42.35 -14.89 -4.43
C LEU A 273 42.27 -13.37 -4.42
N TRP A 274 41.05 -12.84 -4.49
CA TRP A 274 40.84 -11.39 -4.44
C TRP A 274 41.36 -10.77 -3.11
N ILE A 275 41.16 -11.45 -1.94
CA ILE A 275 41.71 -11.00 -0.66
C ILE A 275 43.25 -10.94 -0.73
N LEU A 276 43.89 -11.99 -1.24
CA LEU A 276 45.35 -12.05 -1.34
C LEU A 276 45.94 -10.92 -2.19
N ASP A 277 45.20 -10.46 -3.20
CA ASP A 277 45.63 -9.43 -4.15
C ASP A 277 45.30 -8.00 -3.70
N ASN A 278 44.24 -7.81 -2.90
CA ASN A 278 43.66 -6.49 -2.65
C ASN A 278 43.68 -6.05 -1.18
N VAL A 279 43.83 -6.97 -0.23
CA VAL A 279 43.78 -6.60 1.19
C VAL A 279 45.17 -6.24 1.71
N ALA A 280 45.32 -4.99 2.10
CA ALA A 280 46.54 -4.53 2.79
C ALA A 280 46.65 -5.20 4.17
N ASP A 281 47.90 -5.49 4.60
CA ASP A 281 48.19 -6.06 5.95
C ASP A 281 47.66 -7.48 6.20
N ILE A 282 47.73 -8.36 5.20
CA ILE A 282 47.48 -9.81 5.34
C ILE A 282 48.35 -10.42 6.45
N GLY A 283 49.46 -9.78 6.80
CA GLY A 283 50.39 -10.17 7.88
C GLY A 283 49.84 -10.06 9.29
N ASN A 284 48.76 -9.34 9.50
CA ASN A 284 48.09 -9.15 10.78
C ASN A 284 47.62 -10.50 11.36
N LYS A 285 47.84 -10.72 12.70
CA LYS A 285 47.46 -11.97 13.40
C LYS A 285 45.98 -12.35 13.14
N LYS A 286 45.08 -11.38 13.10
CA LYS A 286 43.66 -11.54 12.88
C LYS A 286 43.36 -12.05 11.45
N MET A 287 43.96 -11.44 10.43
CA MET A 287 43.82 -11.87 9.03
C MET A 287 44.46 -13.22 8.78
N LYS A 288 45.63 -13.51 9.41
CA LYS A 288 46.22 -14.85 9.37
C LYS A 288 45.27 -15.90 9.94
N GLY A 289 44.62 -15.61 11.09
CA GLY A 289 43.63 -16.48 11.67
C GLY A 289 42.43 -16.78 10.77
N PHE A 290 41.92 -15.73 10.08
CA PHE A 290 40.85 -15.85 9.08
C PHE A 290 41.28 -16.73 7.90
N LEU A 291 42.44 -16.50 7.30
CA LEU A 291 42.95 -17.25 6.14
C LEU A 291 43.29 -18.72 6.50
N LEU A 292 43.73 -18.99 7.69
CA LEU A 292 44.01 -20.36 8.17
C LEU A 292 42.76 -21.27 8.18
N GLN A 293 41.56 -20.70 8.29
CA GLN A 293 40.31 -21.45 8.18
C GLN A 293 40.11 -22.08 6.78
N PHE A 294 40.85 -21.59 5.78
CA PHE A 294 40.80 -22.05 4.39
C PHE A 294 42.14 -22.67 3.92
N GLU A 295 42.96 -23.21 4.86
CA GLU A 295 44.32 -23.67 4.59
C GLU A 295 44.40 -24.69 3.46
N ASP A 296 43.49 -25.68 3.45
CA ASP A 296 43.49 -26.73 2.41
C ASP A 296 43.20 -26.15 1.02
N LEU A 297 42.27 -25.21 0.91
CA LEU A 297 41.96 -24.55 -0.35
C LEU A 297 43.11 -23.65 -0.80
N LEU A 298 43.76 -22.94 0.11
CA LEU A 298 44.92 -22.08 -0.18
C LEU A 298 46.13 -22.90 -0.62
N ARG A 299 46.34 -24.12 -0.03
CA ARG A 299 47.40 -25.04 -0.47
C ARG A 299 47.16 -25.53 -1.90
N THR A 300 45.90 -25.81 -2.23
CA THR A 300 45.51 -26.23 -3.61
C THR A 300 45.76 -25.11 -4.60
N ILE A 301 45.37 -23.86 -4.30
CA ILE A 301 45.63 -22.65 -5.11
C ILE A 301 47.13 -22.46 -5.35
N LYS A 302 47.94 -22.61 -4.27
CA LYS A 302 49.41 -22.45 -4.38
C LYS A 302 50.06 -23.55 -5.25
N LYS A 303 49.48 -24.74 -5.32
CA LYS A 303 49.96 -25.84 -6.22
C LYS A 303 49.63 -25.53 -7.67
N ILE A 304 48.50 -24.95 -7.95
CA ILE A 304 48.06 -24.57 -9.31
C ILE A 304 48.89 -23.39 -9.87
N ASN A 305 49.25 -22.44 -9.01
CA ASN A 305 49.99 -21.23 -9.40
C ASN A 305 51.53 -21.37 -9.43
N LYS A 306 52.06 -22.58 -9.09
CA LYS A 306 53.49 -22.81 -9.37
C LYS A 306 53.65 -23.15 -10.87
N PRO A 307 54.39 -22.35 -11.68
CA PRO A 307 54.68 -22.70 -13.04
C PRO A 307 55.54 -24.00 -13.02
N GLY A 308 55.07 -24.98 -13.78
CA GLY A 308 55.65 -26.29 -13.83
C GLY A 308 57.18 -26.24 -14.00
N GLU A 309 57.92 -26.81 -13.04
CA GLU A 309 59.23 -27.37 -13.33
C GLU A 309 59.03 -28.48 -14.37
N LYS A 310 59.32 -28.16 -15.62
CA LYS A 310 59.53 -29.17 -16.64
C LYS A 310 60.67 -30.09 -16.13
N LYS A 311 60.34 -31.33 -15.81
CA LYS A 311 61.35 -32.38 -15.68
C LYS A 311 62.05 -32.51 -17.05
N ALA A 312 63.33 -32.22 -17.01
CA ALA A 312 64.26 -32.56 -18.07
C ALA A 312 64.46 -34.09 -18.13
#